data_e7dec1c07cbc91447c6a04da08a42344
#
_entry.id   e7dec1c07cbc91447c6a04da08a42344
#
_cell.length_a   1.000
_cell.length_b   1.000
_cell.length_c   1.000
_cell.angle_alpha   90.00
_cell.angle_beta   90.00
_cell.angle_gamma   90.00
#
_symmetry.space_group_name_H-M   'P 1'
#
loop_
_entity.id
_entity.type
_entity.pdbx_description
1 polymer ?
#
loop_
_entity_poly.entity_id
_entity_poly.type
_entity_poly.pdbx_seq_one_letter_code
_entity_poly.pdbx_strand_id
1 'polypeptide(L)'
;MKSGLIANKVKILGDIMLDTWISGNNEINSPEAPISIFKKEKEYFNLGGAGNLAMNLKSLNVKFRLYTDIAKDENGQIINNLLKKFKILNTVKNNKKLTTTKTRYLDNSNNHKFRIDEEKYYYNKSLHAKFLKTLKRNEIVLISDYAKGIINKNTIKQIIKKKCLIFVDPKNTPDFYK
;
A
#
# COMPACT_ATOMS: atom_id res chain seq x y z
N MET A 1 3.75 -29.14 18.22
CA MET A 1 2.92 -29.02 16.99
C MET A 1 3.78 -28.43 15.88
N LYS A 2 3.86 -29.07 14.73
CA LYS A 2 4.77 -28.70 13.64
C LYS A 2 4.33 -27.39 12.99
N SER A 3 5.05 -26.29 13.24
CA SER A 3 4.89 -24.95 12.59
C SER A 3 5.33 -24.93 11.11
N GLY A 4 5.40 -26.08 10.46
CA GLY A 4 5.99 -26.25 9.14
C GLY A 4 5.08 -26.04 7.93
N LEU A 5 3.78 -25.72 8.10
CA LEU A 5 2.79 -25.86 7.03
C LEU A 5 2.44 -24.56 6.28
N ILE A 6 2.93 -23.39 6.70
CA ILE A 6 2.57 -22.10 6.05
C ILE A 6 3.75 -21.46 5.30
N ALA A 7 4.86 -22.17 5.18
CA ALA A 7 6.03 -21.65 4.45
C ALA A 7 5.69 -21.40 2.98
N ASN A 8 5.68 -20.12 2.55
CA ASN A 8 5.55 -19.62 1.18
C ASN A 8 4.17 -19.70 0.50
N LYS A 9 3.06 -19.87 1.24
CA LYS A 9 1.72 -19.95 0.64
C LYS A 9 0.93 -18.65 0.61
N VAL A 10 1.40 -17.60 1.29
CA VAL A 10 0.68 -16.32 1.36
C VAL A 10 1.22 -15.34 0.32
N LYS A 11 0.33 -14.79 -0.50
CA LYS A 11 0.63 -13.75 -1.47
C LYS A 11 -0.27 -12.55 -1.26
N ILE A 12 0.30 -11.37 -1.20
CA ILE A 12 -0.42 -10.10 -1.14
C ILE A 12 -0.42 -9.50 -2.53
N LEU A 13 -1.58 -9.11 -3.02
CA LEU A 13 -1.73 -8.25 -4.20
C LEU A 13 -2.49 -7.00 -3.79
N GLY A 14 -1.96 -5.81 -4.04
CA GLY A 14 -2.70 -4.62 -3.65
C GLY A 14 -1.99 -3.30 -3.88
N ASP A 15 -2.74 -2.24 -3.62
CA ASP A 15 -2.29 -0.87 -3.73
C ASP A 15 -1.41 -0.51 -2.55
N ILE A 16 -0.11 -0.25 -2.81
CA ILE A 16 0.81 0.33 -1.83
C ILE A 16 0.77 1.85 -1.93
N MET A 17 0.98 2.51 -0.81
CA MET A 17 1.09 3.96 -0.74
C MET A 17 2.12 4.38 0.30
N LEU A 18 2.58 5.62 0.20
CA LEU A 18 3.42 6.24 1.21
C LEU A 18 2.52 7.04 2.16
N ASP A 19 2.45 6.63 3.41
CA ASP A 19 1.85 7.41 4.48
C ASP A 19 2.93 8.31 5.08
N THR A 20 2.78 9.63 4.92
CA THR A 20 3.68 10.64 5.46
C THR A 20 2.99 11.38 6.60
N TRP A 21 3.70 11.55 7.70
CA TRP A 21 3.25 12.27 8.88
C TRP A 21 4.19 13.44 9.12
N ILE A 22 3.66 14.64 9.07
CA ILE A 22 4.40 15.88 9.27
C ILE A 22 3.85 16.55 10.52
N SER A 23 4.70 16.68 11.54
CA SER A 23 4.36 17.45 12.74
C SER A 23 5.01 18.83 12.72
N GLY A 24 4.30 19.79 13.29
CA GLY A 24 4.77 21.16 13.34
C GLY A 24 3.81 22.09 14.06
N ASN A 25 4.14 23.36 14.08
CA ASN A 25 3.35 24.40 14.73
C ASN A 25 2.62 25.26 13.67
N ASN A 26 1.35 25.56 13.91
CA ASN A 26 0.49 26.39 13.04
C ASN A 26 -0.12 27.61 13.75
N GLU A 27 0.51 28.09 14.84
CA GLU A 27 0.01 29.21 15.63
C GLU A 27 0.32 30.59 15.03
N ILE A 28 1.07 30.64 13.94
CA ILE A 28 1.50 31.90 13.32
C ILE A 28 0.56 32.22 12.15
N ASN A 29 0.01 33.42 12.15
CA ASN A 29 -0.75 33.94 11.01
C ASN A 29 0.19 34.55 9.96
N SER A 30 -0.14 34.35 8.70
CA SER A 30 0.59 34.99 7.60
C SER A 30 0.30 36.50 7.56
N PRO A 31 1.32 37.35 7.30
CA PRO A 31 1.08 38.76 7.02
C PRO A 31 0.49 39.02 5.62
N GLU A 32 0.53 38.03 4.72
CA GLU A 32 0.12 38.15 3.31
C GLU A 32 -1.36 37.83 3.10
N ALA A 33 -1.97 37.01 3.97
CA ALA A 33 -3.36 36.58 3.84
C ALA A 33 -3.86 36.02 5.20
N PRO A 34 -5.19 35.94 5.41
CA PRO A 34 -5.77 35.36 6.64
C PRO A 34 -5.65 33.84 6.69
N ILE A 35 -4.42 33.35 6.59
CA ILE A 35 -4.08 31.92 6.64
C ILE A 35 -3.04 31.65 7.72
N SER A 36 -3.09 30.46 8.30
CA SER A 36 -2.06 30.01 9.25
C SER A 36 -0.83 29.48 8.53
N ILE A 37 0.35 29.84 9.03
CA ILE A 37 1.63 29.28 8.57
C ILE A 37 1.90 28.00 9.35
N PHE A 38 2.07 26.89 8.64
CA PHE A 38 2.52 25.64 9.25
C PHE A 38 4.05 25.54 9.17
N LYS A 39 4.72 25.57 10.31
CA LYS A 39 6.16 25.35 10.41
C LYS A 39 6.44 23.87 10.65
N LYS A 40 6.92 23.17 9.62
CA LYS A 40 7.31 21.76 9.69
C LYS A 40 8.51 21.57 10.64
N GLU A 41 8.39 20.64 11.57
CA GLU A 41 9.46 20.28 12.53
C GLU A 41 9.99 18.86 12.29
N LYS A 42 9.08 17.89 12.10
CA LYS A 42 9.43 16.46 11.93
C LYS A 42 8.64 15.84 10.81
N GLU A 43 9.20 14.78 10.24
CA GLU A 43 8.57 14.00 9.19
C GLU A 43 8.84 12.52 9.37
N TYR A 44 7.82 11.70 9.21
CA TYR A 44 7.90 10.25 9.31
C TYR A 44 7.22 9.60 8.11
N PHE A 45 7.79 8.48 7.66
CA PHE A 45 7.29 7.72 6.53
C PHE A 45 6.92 6.31 6.96
N ASN A 46 5.73 5.86 6.56
CA ASN A 46 5.25 4.51 6.75
C ASN A 46 4.73 3.90 5.45
N LEU A 47 4.75 2.57 5.39
CA LEU A 47 4.12 1.83 4.31
C LEU A 47 2.61 1.75 4.55
N GLY A 48 1.80 2.35 3.67
CA GLY A 48 0.34 2.31 3.71
C GLY A 48 -0.26 1.26 2.77
N GLY A 49 -1.58 1.01 2.87
CA GLY A 49 -2.30 0.04 2.05
C GLY A 49 -1.73 -1.37 2.14
N ALA A 50 -1.46 -1.98 0.99
CA ALA A 50 -0.83 -3.30 0.92
C ALA A 50 0.53 -3.38 1.64
N GLY A 51 1.23 -2.24 1.77
CA GLY A 51 2.46 -2.15 2.54
C GLY A 51 2.22 -2.30 4.04
N ASN A 52 1.17 -1.69 4.59
CA ASN A 52 0.77 -1.86 5.99
C ASN A 52 0.35 -3.32 6.27
N LEU A 53 -0.44 -3.93 5.39
CA LEU A 53 -0.78 -5.35 5.48
C LEU A 53 0.48 -6.24 5.51
N ALA A 54 1.47 -5.93 4.67
CA ALA A 54 2.74 -6.64 4.66
C ALA A 54 3.51 -6.47 5.99
N MET A 55 3.50 -5.28 6.59
CA MET A 55 4.11 -5.03 7.90
C MET A 55 3.42 -5.83 9.01
N ASN A 56 2.08 -5.89 9.02
CA ASN A 56 1.32 -6.68 9.99
C ASN A 56 1.64 -8.18 9.88
N LEU A 57 1.66 -8.75 8.68
CA LEU A 57 2.04 -10.15 8.49
C LEU A 57 3.49 -10.43 8.92
N LYS A 58 4.37 -9.46 8.69
CA LYS A 58 5.77 -9.59 9.13
C LYS A 58 5.86 -9.61 10.65
N SER A 59 5.14 -8.75 11.37
CA SER A 59 5.13 -8.75 12.84
C SER A 59 4.57 -10.05 13.42
N LEU A 60 3.66 -10.71 12.70
CA LEU A 60 3.13 -12.04 13.03
C LEU A 60 4.03 -13.19 12.57
N ASN A 61 5.25 -12.91 12.07
CA ASN A 61 6.18 -13.92 11.55
C ASN A 61 5.61 -14.80 10.42
N VAL A 62 4.60 -14.30 9.69
CA VAL A 62 4.05 -14.99 8.51
C VAL A 62 4.96 -14.78 7.31
N LYS A 63 5.30 -15.86 6.60
CA LYS A 63 6.05 -15.77 5.35
C LYS A 63 5.11 -15.44 4.19
N PHE A 64 5.39 -14.37 3.47
CA PHE A 64 4.58 -13.91 2.34
C PHE A 64 5.44 -13.30 1.22
N ARG A 65 4.81 -13.03 0.09
CA ARG A 65 5.36 -12.18 -0.99
C ARG A 65 4.37 -11.11 -1.37
N LEU A 66 4.81 -9.86 -1.42
CA LEU A 66 4.04 -8.70 -1.85
C LEU A 66 4.18 -8.48 -3.36
N TYR A 67 3.05 -8.25 -4.03
CA TYR A 67 2.95 -7.84 -5.44
C TYR A 67 2.25 -6.49 -5.51
N THR A 68 2.93 -5.49 -6.03
CA THR A 68 2.43 -4.12 -6.07
C THR A 68 3.10 -3.30 -7.18
N ASP A 69 2.62 -2.07 -7.39
CA ASP A 69 3.16 -1.13 -8.36
C ASP A 69 3.38 0.24 -7.74
N ILE A 70 4.50 0.88 -8.08
CA ILE A 70 4.88 2.23 -7.65
C ILE A 70 5.37 3.04 -8.85
N ALA A 71 5.50 4.36 -8.70
CA ALA A 71 6.17 5.19 -9.70
C ALA A 71 7.70 5.18 -9.53
N LYS A 72 8.39 5.73 -10.54
CA LYS A 72 9.83 6.02 -10.49
C LYS A 72 10.05 7.47 -10.04
N ASP A 73 9.42 7.85 -8.94
CA ASP A 73 9.53 9.15 -8.30
C ASP A 73 10.18 9.05 -6.91
N GLU A 74 10.42 10.17 -6.25
CA GLU A 74 11.04 10.22 -4.93
C GLU A 74 10.26 9.41 -3.89
N ASN A 75 8.93 9.54 -3.88
CA ASN A 75 8.05 8.80 -2.98
C ASN A 75 8.11 7.29 -3.20
N GLY A 76 8.21 6.87 -4.48
CA GLY A 76 8.43 5.45 -4.84
C GLY A 76 9.79 4.95 -4.37
N GLN A 77 10.81 5.80 -4.38
CA GLN A 77 12.13 5.44 -3.86
C GLN A 77 12.12 5.28 -2.34
N ILE A 78 11.38 6.14 -1.62
CA ILE A 78 11.18 6.00 -0.17
C ILE A 78 10.49 4.67 0.15
N ILE A 79 9.40 4.32 -0.57
CA ILE A 79 8.73 3.01 -0.42
C ILE A 79 9.70 1.85 -0.65
N ASN A 80 10.52 1.89 -1.71
CA ASN A 80 11.50 0.84 -1.98
C ASN A 80 12.53 0.70 -0.86
N ASN A 81 12.99 1.82 -0.31
CA ASN A 81 13.94 1.82 0.81
C ASN A 81 13.31 1.23 2.08
N LEU A 82 12.04 1.55 2.37
CA LEU A 82 11.30 0.96 3.48
C LEU A 82 11.10 -0.55 3.29
N LEU A 83 10.72 -1.00 2.09
CA LEU A 83 10.59 -2.44 1.77
C LEU A 83 11.91 -3.19 1.98
N LYS A 84 13.03 -2.58 1.59
CA LYS A 84 14.38 -3.14 1.81
C LYS A 84 14.73 -3.14 3.32
N LYS A 85 14.55 -2.00 4.01
CA LYS A 85 14.81 -1.85 5.45
C LYS A 85 14.06 -2.93 6.25
N PHE A 86 12.81 -3.17 5.93
CA PHE A 86 11.99 -4.17 6.58
C PHE A 86 12.15 -5.59 5.99
N LYS A 87 13.06 -5.80 5.03
CA LYS A 87 13.32 -7.12 4.41
C LYS A 87 12.03 -7.77 3.89
N ILE A 88 11.14 -7.00 3.27
CA ILE A 88 9.90 -7.51 2.67
C ILE A 88 10.19 -8.08 1.29
N LEU A 89 9.96 -9.38 1.11
CA LEU A 89 10.01 -10.01 -0.20
C LEU A 89 8.88 -9.48 -1.09
N ASN A 90 9.26 -8.86 -2.19
CA ASN A 90 8.29 -8.19 -3.06
C ASN A 90 8.55 -8.46 -4.54
N THR A 91 7.53 -8.15 -5.34
CA THR A 91 7.59 -7.99 -6.78
C THR A 91 6.96 -6.64 -7.08
N VAL A 92 7.78 -5.61 -7.03
CA VAL A 92 7.38 -4.25 -7.39
C VAL A 92 7.57 -4.07 -8.89
N LYS A 93 6.58 -3.46 -9.53
CA LYS A 93 6.69 -2.89 -10.88
C LYS A 93 6.72 -1.38 -10.76
N ASN A 94 7.48 -0.72 -11.62
CA ASN A 94 7.68 0.74 -11.56
C ASN A 94 7.09 1.37 -12.83
N ASN A 95 5.81 1.14 -13.06
CA ASN A 95 5.13 1.60 -14.27
C ASN A 95 4.09 2.69 -13.96
N LYS A 96 3.77 2.94 -12.69
CA LYS A 96 2.93 4.07 -12.31
C LYS A 96 3.57 5.40 -12.72
N LYS A 97 2.73 6.40 -13.02
CA LYS A 97 3.17 7.77 -13.29
C LYS A 97 3.35 8.60 -12.01
N LEU A 98 2.66 8.22 -10.94
CA LEU A 98 2.67 8.88 -9.65
C LEU A 98 2.55 7.83 -8.55
N THR A 99 3.41 7.87 -7.55
CA THR A 99 3.27 7.07 -6.33
C THR A 99 2.14 7.65 -5.50
N THR A 100 1.23 6.80 -5.06
CA THR A 100 0.13 7.23 -4.17
C THR A 100 0.70 7.64 -2.83
N THR A 101 0.36 8.85 -2.37
CA THR A 101 0.77 9.37 -1.06
C THR A 101 -0.44 9.82 -0.24
N LYS A 102 -0.29 9.80 1.07
CA LYS A 102 -1.22 10.39 2.05
C LYS A 102 -0.40 11.14 3.09
N THR A 103 -0.33 12.45 2.93
CA THR A 103 0.45 13.32 3.81
C THR A 103 -0.47 13.96 4.85
N ARG A 104 -0.26 13.64 6.11
CA ARG A 104 -1.02 14.16 7.25
C ARG A 104 -0.19 15.19 7.99
N TYR A 105 -0.79 16.35 8.23
CA TYR A 105 -0.20 17.44 9.00
C TYR A 105 -0.81 17.48 10.38
N LEU A 106 0.04 17.47 11.40
CA LEU A 106 -0.35 17.42 12.81
C LEU A 106 0.28 18.59 13.56
N ASP A 107 -0.47 19.12 14.53
CA ASP A 107 0.14 20.04 15.51
C ASP A 107 1.00 19.28 16.54
N ASN A 108 1.65 20.04 17.43
CA ASN A 108 2.52 19.48 18.47
C ASN A 108 1.76 18.62 19.51
N SER A 109 0.45 18.70 19.54
CA SER A 109 -0.44 17.86 20.35
C SER A 109 -0.97 16.63 19.60
N ASN A 110 -0.44 16.35 18.40
CA ASN A 110 -0.87 15.28 17.48
C ASN A 110 -2.30 15.42 16.95
N ASN A 111 -2.89 16.62 16.98
CA ASN A 111 -4.19 16.85 16.34
C ASN A 111 -4.01 17.01 14.83
N HIS A 112 -4.86 16.35 14.05
CA HIS A 112 -4.88 16.49 12.60
C HIS A 112 -5.35 17.88 12.19
N LYS A 113 -4.55 18.59 11.40
CA LYS A 113 -4.92 19.89 10.83
C LYS A 113 -5.49 19.76 9.43
N PHE A 114 -4.78 19.05 8.56
CA PHE A 114 -5.24 18.75 7.21
C PHE A 114 -4.51 17.54 6.64
N ARG A 115 -4.98 17.03 5.51
CA ARG A 115 -4.35 15.93 4.78
C ARG A 115 -4.31 16.25 3.29
N ILE A 116 -3.19 15.92 2.66
CA ILE A 116 -3.00 15.97 1.21
C ILE A 116 -2.92 14.54 0.69
N ASP A 117 -3.79 14.20 -0.24
CA ASP A 117 -3.78 12.91 -0.94
C ASP A 117 -3.37 13.14 -2.39
N GLU A 118 -2.26 12.53 -2.81
CA GLU A 118 -1.81 12.52 -4.20
C GLU A 118 -2.00 11.12 -4.75
N GLU A 119 -2.87 10.97 -5.73
CA GLU A 119 -3.22 9.66 -6.22
C GLU A 119 -3.62 9.70 -7.71
N LYS A 120 -3.24 8.64 -8.43
CA LYS A 120 -3.64 8.43 -9.80
C LYS A 120 -3.99 6.96 -10.02
N TYR A 121 -5.14 6.72 -10.64
CA TYR A 121 -5.53 5.38 -11.05
C TYR A 121 -4.58 4.85 -12.12
N TYR A 122 -4.07 3.64 -11.95
CA TYR A 122 -3.22 2.99 -12.93
C TYR A 122 -3.35 1.46 -12.88
N TYR A 123 -3.72 0.86 -14.03
CA TYR A 123 -3.78 -0.58 -14.19
C TYR A 123 -2.50 -1.12 -14.82
N ASN A 124 -1.84 -2.07 -14.16
CA ASN A 124 -0.62 -2.69 -14.64
C ASN A 124 -0.84 -4.13 -15.09
N LYS A 125 -1.06 -4.32 -16.40
CA LYS A 125 -1.28 -5.64 -17.00
C LYS A 125 -0.10 -6.61 -16.76
N SER A 126 1.14 -6.10 -16.78
CA SER A 126 2.34 -6.95 -16.61
C SER A 126 2.50 -7.47 -15.18
N LEU A 127 2.12 -6.67 -14.17
CA LEU A 127 2.09 -7.09 -12.78
C LEU A 127 1.09 -8.24 -12.59
N HIS A 128 -0.11 -8.09 -13.16
CA HIS A 128 -1.16 -9.11 -13.07
C HIS A 128 -0.73 -10.42 -13.72
N ALA A 129 -0.19 -10.37 -14.93
CA ALA A 129 0.30 -11.55 -15.63
C ALA A 129 1.38 -12.28 -14.82
N LYS A 130 2.32 -11.51 -14.22
CA LYS A 130 3.36 -12.07 -13.37
C LYS A 130 2.77 -12.68 -12.10
N PHE A 131 1.85 -12.00 -11.43
CA PHE A 131 1.18 -12.49 -10.22
C PHE A 131 0.44 -13.81 -10.50
N LEU A 132 -0.44 -13.83 -11.51
CA LEU A 132 -1.25 -15.00 -11.87
C LEU A 132 -0.42 -16.23 -12.25
N LYS A 133 0.75 -16.03 -12.89
CA LYS A 133 1.70 -17.13 -13.18
C LYS A 133 2.27 -17.78 -11.92
N THR A 134 2.33 -17.05 -10.81
CA THR A 134 2.88 -17.56 -9.54
C THR A 134 1.86 -18.29 -8.69
N LEU A 135 0.56 -18.15 -8.99
CA LEU A 135 -0.51 -18.74 -8.17
C LEU A 135 -0.61 -20.25 -8.37
N LYS A 136 -0.68 -20.96 -7.25
CA LYS A 136 -0.95 -22.39 -7.17
C LYS A 136 -2.25 -22.64 -6.40
N ARG A 137 -2.88 -23.76 -6.66
CA ARG A 137 -4.07 -24.21 -5.92
C ARG A 137 -3.79 -24.24 -4.40
N ASN A 138 -4.80 -23.91 -3.61
CA ASN A 138 -4.76 -23.89 -2.13
C ASN A 138 -3.75 -22.89 -1.52
N GLU A 139 -3.23 -21.94 -2.29
CA GLU A 139 -2.49 -20.81 -1.73
C GLU A 139 -3.45 -19.76 -1.16
N ILE A 140 -2.96 -19.00 -0.21
CA ILE A 140 -3.69 -17.87 0.39
C ILE A 140 -3.33 -16.60 -0.39
N VAL A 141 -4.36 -15.91 -0.86
CA VAL A 141 -4.23 -14.60 -1.53
C VAL A 141 -4.92 -13.56 -0.67
N LEU A 142 -4.16 -12.58 -0.23
CA LEU A 142 -4.67 -11.40 0.47
C LEU A 142 -4.70 -10.24 -0.52
N ILE A 143 -5.85 -9.64 -0.68
CA ILE A 143 -6.08 -8.50 -1.59
C ILE A 143 -6.33 -7.27 -0.76
N SER A 144 -5.49 -6.23 -0.94
CA SER A 144 -5.65 -4.92 -0.32
C SER A 144 -5.99 -3.92 -1.42
N ASP A 145 -7.30 -3.67 -1.60
CA ASP A 145 -7.85 -2.88 -2.69
C ASP A 145 -8.27 -1.49 -2.23
N TYR A 146 -7.42 -0.51 -2.49
CA TYR A 146 -7.69 0.91 -2.22
C TYR A 146 -8.22 1.65 -3.45
N ALA A 147 -8.69 0.91 -4.46
CA ALA A 147 -9.24 1.44 -5.71
C ALA A 147 -8.25 2.34 -6.48
N LYS A 148 -6.94 2.03 -6.46
CA LYS A 148 -5.91 2.75 -7.19
C LYS A 148 -5.46 2.05 -8.48
N GLY A 149 -6.16 0.96 -8.83
CA GLY A 149 -6.04 0.30 -10.13
C GLY A 149 -5.26 -1.01 -10.14
N ILE A 150 -4.69 -1.45 -9.02
CA ILE A 150 -4.07 -2.78 -8.93
C ILE A 150 -5.13 -3.87 -9.08
N ILE A 151 -6.32 -3.66 -8.55
CA ILE A 151 -7.39 -4.67 -8.58
C ILE A 151 -8.49 -4.26 -9.55
N ASN A 152 -9.02 -5.24 -10.29
CA ASN A 152 -10.21 -5.09 -11.12
C ASN A 152 -10.99 -6.42 -11.22
N LYS A 153 -12.20 -6.35 -11.76
CA LYS A 153 -13.10 -7.50 -11.94
C LYS A 153 -12.43 -8.70 -12.64
N ASN A 154 -11.66 -8.45 -13.69
CA ASN A 154 -10.99 -9.51 -14.43
C ASN A 154 -9.89 -10.20 -13.61
N THR A 155 -9.14 -9.43 -12.82
CA THR A 155 -8.13 -9.98 -11.91
C THR A 155 -8.77 -10.94 -10.92
N ILE A 156 -9.86 -10.54 -10.27
CA ILE A 156 -10.57 -11.37 -9.30
C ILE A 156 -11.07 -12.65 -9.95
N LYS A 157 -11.74 -12.57 -11.11
CA LYS A 157 -12.19 -13.75 -11.86
C LYS A 157 -11.06 -14.74 -12.16
N GLN A 158 -9.87 -14.23 -12.51
CA GLN A 158 -8.73 -15.08 -12.82
C GLN A 158 -8.12 -15.72 -11.56
N ILE A 159 -8.09 -15.00 -10.42
CA ILE A 159 -7.62 -15.56 -9.14
C ILE A 159 -8.55 -16.68 -8.67
N ILE A 160 -9.87 -16.47 -8.76
CA ILE A 160 -10.89 -17.50 -8.43
C ILE A 160 -10.66 -18.79 -9.22
N LYS A 161 -10.39 -18.69 -10.53
CA LYS A 161 -10.09 -19.86 -11.38
C LYS A 161 -8.87 -20.66 -10.91
N LYS A 162 -7.95 -20.05 -10.16
CA LYS A 162 -6.77 -20.73 -9.58
C LYS A 162 -7.07 -21.54 -8.32
N LYS A 163 -8.33 -21.51 -7.82
CA LYS A 163 -8.75 -22.23 -6.61
C LYS A 163 -7.88 -21.91 -5.39
N CYS A 164 -7.53 -20.64 -5.24
CA CYS A 164 -6.87 -20.09 -4.05
C CYS A 164 -7.90 -19.75 -2.97
N LEU A 165 -7.47 -19.68 -1.72
CA LEU A 165 -8.24 -19.08 -0.64
C LEU A 165 -8.00 -17.56 -0.66
N ILE A 166 -9.06 -16.78 -0.87
CA ILE A 166 -8.97 -15.34 -1.11
C ILE A 166 -9.60 -14.59 0.05
N PHE A 167 -8.84 -13.64 0.61
CA PHE A 167 -9.33 -12.65 1.56
C PHE A 167 -9.16 -11.26 0.94
N VAL A 168 -10.19 -10.45 1.01
CA VAL A 168 -10.20 -9.11 0.41
C VAL A 168 -10.48 -8.07 1.48
N ASP A 169 -9.66 -7.03 1.53
CA ASP A 169 -9.86 -5.79 2.26
C ASP A 169 -10.11 -4.67 1.25
N PRO A 170 -11.36 -4.40 0.87
CA PRO A 170 -11.70 -3.44 -0.17
C PRO A 170 -12.03 -2.07 0.43
N LYS A 171 -11.56 -0.98 -0.16
CA LYS A 171 -12.03 0.38 0.17
C LYS A 171 -13.51 0.55 -0.16
N ASN A 172 -13.97 -0.07 -1.23
CA ASN A 172 -15.36 -0.11 -1.68
C ASN A 172 -15.75 -1.57 -1.91
N THR A 173 -17.04 -1.88 -1.83
CA THR A 173 -17.58 -3.23 -2.09
C THR A 173 -18.28 -3.28 -3.45
N PRO A 174 -17.55 -3.23 -4.58
CA PRO A 174 -18.15 -3.36 -5.89
C PRO A 174 -18.75 -4.76 -6.08
N ASP A 175 -19.76 -4.88 -6.96
CA ASP A 175 -20.53 -6.13 -7.17
C ASP A 175 -19.68 -7.34 -7.52
N PHE A 176 -18.49 -7.16 -8.04
CA PHE A 176 -17.61 -8.29 -8.36
C PHE A 176 -16.92 -8.93 -7.14
N TYR A 177 -17.13 -8.38 -5.95
CA TYR A 177 -16.75 -9.00 -4.67
C TYR A 177 -17.92 -9.74 -3.99
N LYS A 178 -19.14 -9.50 -4.44
CA LYS A 178 -20.35 -10.22 -4.03
C LYS A 178 -20.52 -11.48 -4.90
#